data_bbe8b52027b49f31f4b10ca48546ffc9
#
_entry.id   bbe8b52027b49f31f4b10ca48546ffc9
#
_cell.length_a   1.000
_cell.length_b   1.000
_cell.length_c   1.000
_cell.angle_alpha   90.00
_cell.angle_beta   90.00
_cell.angle_gamma   90.00
#
_symmetry.space_group_name_H-M   'P 1'
#
loop_
_entity.id
_entity.type
_entity.pdbx_description
1 polymer ?
#
loop_
_entity_poly.entity_id
_entity_poly.type
_entity_poly.pdbx_seq_one_letter_code
_entity_poly.pdbx_strand_id
1 'polypeptide(L)'
;ENGIKFKVDLLSRQNTGIFPDMRRGREFVQANSKNAKVLNLFSYTCGFSVAAMQGGADQVINMDMNKGVLRTGKQNHQLNGFAQGVSYFPHDILKSFGKLKKSAPYELIIVDPPSFQKGSFILTKDYQKILRRLPELLNENTQLLLCANSPELSEQAFKDLISDRTQGAISFVERLAPTDGFIEVDSDRSLKALVYKTAN
;
A
#
# COMPACT_ATOMS: atom_id res chain seq x y z
N GLU A 1 -10.03 -5.30 13.98
CA GLU A 1 -8.60 -5.19 14.24
C GLU A 1 -8.29 -3.81 14.82
N ASN A 2 -7.68 -3.74 16.03
CA ASN A 2 -7.30 -2.47 16.68
C ASN A 2 -8.44 -1.42 16.74
N GLY A 3 -9.68 -1.85 17.00
CA GLY A 3 -10.87 -1.00 17.02
C GLY A 3 -11.46 -0.68 15.63
N ILE A 4 -10.74 -1.01 14.55
CA ILE A 4 -11.21 -0.82 13.17
C ILE A 4 -12.12 -1.99 12.77
N LYS A 5 -13.24 -1.66 12.13
CA LYS A 5 -14.23 -2.61 11.60
C LYS A 5 -14.01 -2.82 10.12
N PHE A 6 -14.02 -4.08 9.69
CA PHE A 6 -13.92 -4.44 8.26
C PHE A 6 -15.06 -5.37 7.86
N LYS A 7 -15.56 -5.17 6.65
CA LYS A 7 -16.46 -6.11 6.01
C LYS A 7 -15.64 -7.29 5.49
N VAL A 8 -15.98 -8.50 5.93
CA VAL A 8 -15.34 -9.74 5.49
C VAL A 8 -16.37 -10.68 4.88
N ASP A 9 -15.96 -11.48 3.90
CA ASP A 9 -16.74 -12.55 3.29
C ASP A 9 -16.06 -13.89 3.58
N LEU A 10 -16.54 -14.58 4.60
CA LEU A 10 -16.00 -15.87 5.03
C LEU A 10 -16.34 -17.04 4.08
N LEU A 11 -17.26 -16.84 3.16
CA LEU A 11 -17.63 -17.83 2.15
C LEU A 11 -16.79 -17.72 0.87
N SER A 12 -16.05 -16.65 0.73
CA SER A 12 -15.11 -16.47 -0.38
C SER A 12 -13.96 -17.49 -0.29
N ARG A 13 -13.68 -18.17 -1.39
CA ARG A 13 -12.56 -19.13 -1.46
C ARG A 13 -11.19 -18.46 -1.42
N GLN A 14 -11.12 -17.19 -1.84
CA GLN A 14 -9.90 -16.38 -1.87
C GLN A 14 -10.29 -14.94 -1.54
N ASN A 15 -9.40 -14.22 -0.87
CA ASN A 15 -9.56 -12.79 -0.62
C ASN A 15 -10.82 -12.45 0.18
N THR A 16 -10.83 -12.80 1.45
CA THR A 16 -11.96 -12.63 2.37
C THR A 16 -12.34 -11.17 2.69
N GLY A 17 -11.61 -10.21 2.14
CA GLY A 17 -11.88 -8.77 2.36
C GLY A 17 -10.82 -8.07 3.21
N ILE A 18 -9.94 -8.81 3.86
CA ILE A 18 -8.77 -8.28 4.59
C ILE A 18 -7.64 -9.32 4.50
N PHE A 19 -6.41 -8.85 4.50
CA PHE A 19 -5.20 -9.67 4.62
C PHE A 19 -4.64 -9.53 6.03
N PRO A 20 -4.88 -10.52 6.93
CA PRO A 20 -4.49 -10.41 8.34
C PRO A 20 -2.97 -10.33 8.55
N ASP A 21 -2.17 -10.94 7.67
CA ASP A 21 -0.72 -10.87 7.65
C ASP A 21 -0.16 -9.45 7.48
N MET A 22 -0.95 -8.52 6.90
CA MET A 22 -0.62 -7.10 6.77
C MET A 22 -1.04 -6.23 7.97
N ARG A 23 -1.37 -6.82 9.11
CA ARG A 23 -1.75 -6.06 10.33
C ARG A 23 -0.65 -5.07 10.74
N ARG A 24 0.61 -5.51 10.79
CA ARG A 24 1.75 -4.62 11.14
C ARG A 24 1.90 -3.47 10.15
N GLY A 25 1.64 -3.71 8.86
CA GLY A 25 1.60 -2.64 7.87
C GLY A 25 0.48 -1.63 8.14
N ARG A 26 -0.71 -2.07 8.54
CA ARG A 26 -1.81 -1.17 8.91
C ARG A 26 -1.52 -0.39 10.20
N GLU A 27 -0.89 -1.01 11.18
CA GLU A 27 -0.42 -0.34 12.41
C GLU A 27 0.61 0.76 12.09
N PHE A 28 1.58 0.46 11.22
CA PHE A 28 2.53 1.44 10.73
C PHE A 28 1.84 2.63 10.04
N VAL A 29 0.92 2.35 9.12
CA VAL A 29 0.15 3.38 8.40
C VAL A 29 -0.66 4.23 9.38
N GLN A 30 -1.35 3.62 10.34
CA GLN A 30 -2.12 4.34 11.36
C GLN A 30 -1.23 5.28 12.18
N ALA A 31 -0.06 4.82 12.60
CA ALA A 31 0.86 5.60 13.43
C ALA A 31 1.49 6.80 12.69
N ASN A 32 1.61 6.72 11.36
CA ASN A 32 2.31 7.71 10.53
C ASN A 32 1.38 8.56 9.66
N SER A 33 0.06 8.58 9.93
CA SER A 33 -0.91 9.27 9.06
C SER A 33 -1.44 10.59 9.62
N LYS A 34 -1.02 11.03 10.81
CA LYS A 34 -1.55 12.26 11.41
C LYS A 34 -1.27 13.48 10.52
N ASN A 35 -2.33 14.19 10.13
CA ASN A 35 -2.30 15.35 9.23
C ASN A 35 -1.67 15.04 7.85
N ALA A 36 -1.66 13.78 7.44
CA ALA A 36 -1.02 13.34 6.22
C ALA A 36 -2.01 13.27 5.06
N LYS A 37 -1.52 13.56 3.86
CA LYS A 37 -2.13 13.18 2.60
C LYS A 37 -1.53 11.86 2.15
N VAL A 38 -2.36 10.83 2.12
CA VAL A 38 -1.95 9.45 1.93
C VAL A 38 -2.33 8.95 0.53
N LEU A 39 -1.40 8.30 -0.15
CA LEU A 39 -1.66 7.57 -1.40
C LEU A 39 -1.62 6.06 -1.14
N ASN A 40 -2.71 5.39 -1.45
CA ASN A 40 -2.85 3.94 -1.31
C ASN A 40 -3.06 3.30 -2.68
N LEU A 41 -2.02 2.70 -3.24
CA LEU A 41 -2.03 2.01 -4.52
C LEU A 41 -2.30 0.51 -4.33
N PHE A 42 -3.05 -0.09 -5.28
CA PHE A 42 -3.59 -1.45 -5.16
C PHE A 42 -4.43 -1.60 -3.89
N SER A 43 -5.30 -0.62 -3.69
CA SER A 43 -5.94 -0.39 -2.40
C SER A 43 -6.91 -1.49 -1.97
N TYR A 44 -7.31 -2.41 -2.87
CA TYR A 44 -8.24 -3.50 -2.59
C TYR A 44 -9.48 -2.96 -1.84
N THR A 45 -9.83 -3.53 -0.69
CA THR A 45 -10.94 -3.06 0.17
C THR A 45 -10.56 -1.90 1.08
N CYS A 46 -9.48 -1.21 0.78
CA CYS A 46 -9.00 0.00 1.46
C CYS A 46 -8.59 -0.20 2.94
N GLY A 47 -8.08 -1.38 3.30
CA GLY A 47 -7.68 -1.66 4.69
C GLY A 47 -6.66 -0.67 5.24
N PHE A 48 -5.61 -0.36 4.48
CA PHE A 48 -4.63 0.68 4.82
C PHE A 48 -5.24 2.08 4.91
N SER A 49 -6.18 2.38 4.01
CA SER A 49 -6.84 3.68 3.98
C SER A 49 -7.70 3.93 5.22
N VAL A 50 -8.43 2.90 5.69
CA VAL A 50 -9.20 3.00 6.94
C VAL A 50 -8.25 3.18 8.13
N ALA A 51 -7.11 2.48 8.15
CA ALA A 51 -6.08 2.66 9.17
C ALA A 51 -5.48 4.07 9.14
N ALA A 52 -5.22 4.62 7.95
CA ALA A 52 -4.75 5.99 7.78
C ALA A 52 -5.75 7.02 8.33
N MET A 53 -7.02 6.88 8.01
CA MET A 53 -8.08 7.77 8.55
C MET A 53 -8.20 7.65 10.06
N GLN A 54 -8.10 6.45 10.62
CA GLN A 54 -8.07 6.24 12.07
C GLN A 54 -6.84 6.89 12.71
N GLY A 55 -5.72 6.97 12.00
CA GLY A 55 -4.49 7.65 12.41
C GLY A 55 -4.53 9.17 12.27
N GLY A 56 -5.63 9.74 11.74
CA GLY A 56 -5.81 11.19 11.59
C GLY A 56 -5.29 11.75 10.25
N ALA A 57 -5.33 10.96 9.19
CA ALA A 57 -5.03 11.47 7.85
C ALA A 57 -6.04 12.55 7.43
N ASP A 58 -5.54 13.64 6.84
CA ASP A 58 -6.40 14.70 6.28
C ASP A 58 -7.06 14.25 4.98
N GLN A 59 -6.33 13.50 4.17
CA GLN A 59 -6.82 13.00 2.90
C GLN A 59 -6.21 11.64 2.57
N VAL A 60 -7.03 10.72 2.06
CA VAL A 60 -6.56 9.46 1.49
C VAL A 60 -7.05 9.29 0.05
N ILE A 61 -6.14 9.01 -0.85
CA ILE A 61 -6.42 8.67 -2.24
C ILE A 61 -6.21 7.17 -2.44
N ASN A 62 -7.28 6.45 -2.74
CA ASN A 62 -7.26 5.03 -3.05
C ASN A 62 -7.32 4.82 -4.55
N MET A 63 -6.42 4.02 -5.09
CA MET A 63 -6.46 3.61 -6.49
C MET A 63 -6.38 2.09 -6.61
N ASP A 64 -7.35 1.52 -7.29
CA ASP A 64 -7.44 0.10 -7.66
C ASP A 64 -8.27 -0.01 -8.93
N MET A 65 -7.94 -0.91 -9.85
CA MET A 65 -8.71 -1.05 -11.08
C MET A 65 -10.08 -1.72 -10.86
N ASN A 66 -10.26 -2.46 -9.77
CA ASN A 66 -11.49 -3.18 -9.47
C ASN A 66 -12.50 -2.30 -8.71
N LYS A 67 -13.53 -1.86 -9.42
CA LYS A 67 -14.63 -1.04 -8.84
C LYS A 67 -15.36 -1.75 -7.69
N GLY A 68 -15.46 -3.09 -7.73
CA GLY A 68 -16.15 -3.88 -6.72
C GLY A 68 -15.45 -3.79 -5.37
N VAL A 69 -14.14 -3.98 -5.34
CA VAL A 69 -13.36 -3.91 -4.09
C VAL A 69 -13.33 -2.48 -3.53
N LEU A 70 -13.26 -1.45 -4.39
CA LEU A 70 -13.36 -0.05 -3.94
C LEU A 70 -14.74 0.28 -3.34
N ARG A 71 -15.81 -0.35 -3.82
CA ARG A 71 -17.14 -0.22 -3.21
C ARG A 71 -17.15 -0.81 -1.80
N THR A 72 -16.53 -1.98 -1.59
CA THR A 72 -16.34 -2.55 -0.26
C THR A 72 -15.45 -1.63 0.60
N GLY A 73 -14.41 -1.05 0.03
CA GLY A 73 -13.57 -0.07 0.70
C GLY A 73 -14.35 1.15 1.20
N LYS A 74 -15.27 1.67 0.38
CA LYS A 74 -16.19 2.75 0.81
C LYS A 74 -17.07 2.32 1.98
N GLN A 75 -17.59 1.08 1.96
CA GLN A 75 -18.36 0.53 3.08
C GLN A 75 -17.49 0.41 4.35
N ASN A 76 -16.23 -0.02 4.22
CA ASN A 76 -15.31 -0.09 5.35
C ASN A 76 -15.06 1.29 5.99
N HIS A 77 -14.91 2.36 5.19
CA HIS A 77 -14.83 3.71 5.74
C HIS A 77 -16.11 4.11 6.47
N GLN A 78 -17.29 3.85 5.87
CA GLN A 78 -18.57 4.14 6.50
C GLN A 78 -18.78 3.41 7.83
N LEU A 79 -18.38 2.12 7.93
CA LEU A 79 -18.43 1.33 9.16
C LEU A 79 -17.62 1.94 10.31
N ASN A 80 -16.62 2.75 9.99
CA ASN A 80 -15.74 3.42 10.95
C ASN A 80 -16.03 4.92 11.09
N GLY A 81 -17.12 5.42 10.49
CA GLY A 81 -17.52 6.83 10.61
C GLY A 81 -16.78 7.80 9.68
N PHE A 82 -15.95 7.31 8.76
CA PHE A 82 -15.18 8.15 7.84
C PHE A 82 -15.99 8.42 6.56
N ALA A 83 -16.71 9.56 6.51
CA ALA A 83 -17.52 9.94 5.37
C ALA A 83 -16.82 10.93 4.41
N GLN A 84 -15.76 11.60 4.86
CA GLN A 84 -15.04 12.65 4.13
C GLN A 84 -13.53 12.38 4.12
N GLY A 85 -12.79 13.12 3.33
CA GLY A 85 -11.33 12.99 3.22
C GLY A 85 -10.85 11.81 2.39
N VAL A 86 -11.75 10.98 1.82
CA VAL A 86 -11.37 9.75 1.10
C VAL A 86 -11.83 9.78 -0.35
N SER A 87 -10.91 9.54 -1.27
CA SER A 87 -11.16 9.42 -2.70
C SER A 87 -10.94 7.99 -3.20
N TYR A 88 -11.72 7.57 -4.20
CA TYR A 88 -11.67 6.22 -4.77
C TYR A 88 -11.55 6.32 -6.29
N PHE A 89 -10.43 5.88 -6.84
CA PHE A 89 -10.16 5.91 -8.28
C PHE A 89 -10.10 4.50 -8.86
N PRO A 90 -11.15 4.06 -9.59
CA PRO A 90 -11.18 2.76 -10.24
C PRO A 90 -10.36 2.82 -11.55
N HIS A 91 -9.05 2.94 -11.44
CA HIS A 91 -8.14 3.14 -12.57
C HIS A 91 -6.97 2.17 -12.55
N ASP A 92 -6.45 1.86 -13.72
CA ASP A 92 -5.16 1.22 -13.89
C ASP A 92 -4.05 2.17 -13.43
N ILE A 93 -3.28 1.75 -12.44
CA ILE A 93 -2.23 2.56 -11.79
C ILE A 93 -1.17 2.97 -12.81
N LEU A 94 -0.70 2.03 -13.65
CA LEU A 94 0.35 2.29 -14.62
C LEU A 94 -0.05 3.34 -15.67
N LYS A 95 -1.34 3.44 -15.96
CA LYS A 95 -1.89 4.42 -16.92
C LYS A 95 -2.30 5.74 -16.26
N SER A 96 -2.28 5.82 -14.92
CA SER A 96 -2.90 6.93 -14.18
C SER A 96 -1.92 7.82 -13.42
N PHE A 97 -0.61 7.65 -13.62
CA PHE A 97 0.40 8.44 -12.92
C PHE A 97 0.26 9.96 -13.12
N GLY A 98 -0.16 10.41 -14.31
CA GLY A 98 -0.44 11.83 -14.53
C GLY A 98 -1.52 12.41 -13.60
N LYS A 99 -2.52 11.58 -13.21
CA LYS A 99 -3.53 11.95 -12.23
C LYS A 99 -2.95 11.99 -10.82
N LEU A 100 -2.12 10.99 -10.45
CA LEU A 100 -1.44 10.95 -9.17
C LEU A 100 -0.51 12.15 -8.99
N LYS A 101 0.26 12.50 -10.02
CA LYS A 101 1.17 13.66 -10.01
C LYS A 101 0.42 14.99 -9.83
N LYS A 102 -0.77 15.15 -10.40
CA LYS A 102 -1.60 16.36 -10.20
C LYS A 102 -2.04 16.54 -8.75
N SER A 103 -2.10 15.45 -8.00
CA SER A 103 -2.48 15.46 -6.58
C SER A 103 -1.27 15.39 -5.64
N ALA A 104 -0.05 15.23 -6.16
CA ALA A 104 1.18 15.23 -5.35
C ALA A 104 1.45 16.62 -4.73
N PRO A 105 2.31 16.72 -3.70
CA PRO A 105 3.01 15.61 -3.04
C PRO A 105 2.15 14.84 -2.04
N TYR A 106 2.69 13.72 -1.55
CA TYR A 106 2.09 12.89 -0.50
C TYR A 106 3.06 12.71 0.66
N GLU A 107 2.55 12.69 1.89
CA GLU A 107 3.34 12.44 3.11
C GLU A 107 3.53 10.95 3.36
N LEU A 108 2.57 10.10 2.91
CA LEU A 108 2.69 8.66 3.02
C LEU A 108 2.19 7.99 1.72
N ILE A 109 3.01 7.08 1.17
CA ILE A 109 2.67 6.31 -0.03
C ILE A 109 2.72 4.82 0.31
N ILE A 110 1.64 4.10 0.00
CA ILE A 110 1.56 2.64 0.17
C ILE A 110 1.48 2.01 -1.22
N VAL A 111 2.35 1.02 -1.46
CA VAL A 111 2.38 0.24 -2.71
C VAL A 111 2.36 -1.24 -2.34
N ASP A 112 1.19 -1.87 -2.40
CA ASP A 112 0.98 -3.27 -2.03
C ASP A 112 0.33 -4.05 -3.18
N PRO A 113 1.08 -4.32 -4.26
CA PRO A 113 0.55 -4.97 -5.44
C PRO A 113 0.35 -6.46 -5.23
N PRO A 114 -0.61 -7.08 -5.95
CA PRO A 114 -0.68 -8.53 -6.04
C PRO A 114 0.56 -9.07 -6.78
N SER A 115 0.96 -10.31 -6.49
CA SER A 115 2.03 -10.99 -7.23
C SER A 115 1.70 -11.11 -8.72
N PHE A 116 0.41 -11.35 -9.00
CA PHE A 116 -0.13 -11.47 -10.36
C PHE A 116 -1.58 -11.00 -10.42
N GLN A 117 -1.89 -10.15 -11.39
CA GLN A 117 -3.25 -9.75 -11.75
C GLN A 117 -3.44 -9.89 -13.27
N LYS A 118 -4.29 -10.80 -13.69
CA LYS A 118 -4.51 -11.13 -15.11
C LYS A 118 -4.80 -9.88 -15.94
N GLY A 119 -3.98 -9.67 -16.97
CA GLY A 119 -4.16 -8.60 -17.95
C GLY A 119 -3.74 -7.19 -17.50
N SER A 120 -3.22 -7.02 -16.27
CA SER A 120 -2.88 -5.70 -15.75
C SER A 120 -1.55 -5.59 -15.02
N PHE A 121 -1.15 -6.58 -14.22
CA PHE A 121 0.05 -6.47 -13.39
C PHE A 121 0.74 -7.80 -13.14
N ILE A 122 2.06 -7.83 -13.32
CA ILE A 122 2.96 -8.91 -12.94
C ILE A 122 4.07 -8.28 -12.10
N LEU A 123 4.17 -8.64 -10.82
CA LEU A 123 5.06 -8.01 -9.86
C LEU A 123 6.49 -7.90 -10.39
N THR A 124 7.09 -8.98 -10.83
CA THR A 124 8.48 -9.03 -11.33
C THR A 124 8.74 -8.16 -12.56
N LYS A 125 7.71 -7.82 -13.35
CA LYS A 125 7.83 -7.01 -14.58
C LYS A 125 7.40 -5.57 -14.38
N ASP A 126 6.33 -5.37 -13.62
CA ASP A 126 5.62 -4.09 -13.63
C ASP A 126 5.91 -3.22 -12.40
N TYR A 127 6.39 -3.81 -11.30
CA TYR A 127 6.73 -3.03 -10.10
C TYR A 127 7.77 -1.95 -10.41
N GLN A 128 8.78 -2.29 -11.19
CA GLN A 128 9.80 -1.33 -11.63
C GLN A 128 9.24 -0.10 -12.36
N LYS A 129 8.09 -0.22 -13.04
CA LYS A 129 7.45 0.91 -13.73
C LYS A 129 6.86 1.90 -12.74
N ILE A 130 6.36 1.40 -11.60
CA ILE A 130 5.88 2.23 -10.49
C ILE A 130 7.06 2.91 -9.82
N LEU A 131 8.09 2.13 -9.43
CA LEU A 131 9.27 2.63 -8.74
C LEU A 131 9.94 3.80 -9.47
N ARG A 132 10.10 3.70 -10.80
CA ARG A 132 10.69 4.79 -11.62
C ARG A 132 9.92 6.10 -11.53
N ARG A 133 8.65 6.05 -11.18
CA ARG A 133 7.78 7.22 -11.14
C ARG A 133 7.48 7.72 -9.72
N LEU A 134 7.84 6.94 -8.71
CA LEU A 134 7.66 7.37 -7.30
C LEU A 134 8.30 8.73 -7.01
N PRO A 135 9.53 9.04 -7.49
CA PRO A 135 10.15 10.35 -7.23
C PRO A 135 9.29 11.55 -7.65
N GLU A 136 8.38 11.40 -8.64
CA GLU A 136 7.48 12.46 -9.08
C GLU A 136 6.37 12.80 -8.04
N LEU A 137 6.21 11.97 -7.01
CA LEU A 137 5.11 12.04 -6.03
C LEU A 137 5.57 12.47 -4.64
N LEU A 138 6.89 12.53 -4.40
CA LEU A 138 7.51 12.75 -3.09
C LEU A 138 7.58 14.23 -2.71
N ASN A 139 7.65 14.49 -1.41
CA ASN A 139 8.23 15.67 -0.82
C ASN A 139 9.44 15.29 0.06
N GLU A 140 10.04 16.26 0.74
CA GLU A 140 11.21 16.02 1.60
C GLU A 140 10.95 15.10 2.81
N ASN A 141 9.69 14.90 3.19
CA ASN A 141 9.30 14.13 4.38
C ASN A 141 8.44 12.91 4.05
N THR A 142 8.34 12.52 2.77
CA THR A 142 7.50 11.39 2.38
C THR A 142 8.03 10.08 2.97
N GLN A 143 7.14 9.34 3.61
CA GLN A 143 7.35 7.95 3.99
C GLN A 143 6.69 7.01 2.97
N LEU A 144 7.27 5.83 2.80
CA LEU A 144 6.73 4.83 1.88
C LEU A 144 6.67 3.46 2.56
N LEU A 145 5.57 2.76 2.35
CA LEU A 145 5.44 1.34 2.65
C LEU A 145 5.38 0.59 1.31
N LEU A 146 6.47 -0.10 0.97
CA LEU A 146 6.62 -0.86 -0.26
C LEU A 146 6.53 -2.35 0.03
N CYS A 147 5.51 -3.01 -0.50
CA CYS A 147 5.23 -4.42 -0.22
C CYS A 147 5.48 -5.29 -1.44
N ALA A 148 5.96 -6.50 -1.19
CA ALA A 148 6.08 -7.55 -2.19
C ALA A 148 5.82 -8.92 -1.57
N ASN A 149 4.80 -9.62 -2.06
CA ASN A 149 4.52 -11.00 -1.69
C ASN A 149 4.87 -11.90 -2.88
N SER A 150 6.16 -12.22 -3.02
CA SER A 150 6.68 -13.10 -4.06
C SER A 150 7.82 -13.95 -3.51
N PRO A 151 7.68 -15.30 -3.52
CA PRO A 151 8.73 -16.19 -3.07
C PRO A 151 9.99 -16.17 -3.95
N GLU A 152 9.88 -15.68 -5.18
CA GLU A 152 10.98 -15.59 -6.15
C GLU A 152 11.82 -14.31 -5.99
N LEU A 153 11.34 -13.35 -5.22
CA LEU A 153 12.01 -12.06 -5.00
C LEU A 153 12.55 -12.00 -3.56
N SER A 154 13.86 -12.20 -3.38
CA SER A 154 14.49 -12.04 -2.06
C SER A 154 14.39 -10.59 -1.56
N GLU A 155 14.57 -10.39 -0.26
CA GLU A 155 14.55 -9.04 0.32
C GLU A 155 15.65 -8.16 -0.28
N GLN A 156 16.87 -8.71 -0.42
CA GLN A 156 17.99 -7.96 -0.99
C GLN A 156 17.71 -7.58 -2.45
N ALA A 157 17.26 -8.53 -3.27
CA ALA A 157 16.90 -8.24 -4.67
C ALA A 157 15.79 -7.18 -4.79
N PHE A 158 14.85 -7.15 -3.83
CA PHE A 158 13.80 -6.12 -3.81
C PHE A 158 14.37 -4.75 -3.42
N LYS A 159 15.27 -4.68 -2.42
CA LYS A 159 15.97 -3.45 -2.04
C LYS A 159 16.81 -2.89 -3.18
N ASP A 160 17.55 -3.76 -3.88
CA ASP A 160 18.38 -3.37 -5.03
C ASP A 160 17.51 -2.82 -6.16
N LEU A 161 16.39 -3.49 -6.46
CA LEU A 161 15.43 -3.02 -7.45
C LEU A 161 14.86 -1.64 -7.08
N ILE A 162 14.50 -1.42 -5.82
CA ILE A 162 13.98 -0.13 -5.34
C ILE A 162 15.04 0.95 -5.53
N SER A 163 16.27 0.72 -5.03
CA SER A 163 17.37 1.69 -5.12
C SER A 163 17.68 2.06 -6.57
N ASP A 164 17.81 1.07 -7.45
CA ASP A 164 18.11 1.28 -8.87
C ASP A 164 16.99 2.06 -9.58
N ARG A 165 15.74 1.70 -9.35
CA ARG A 165 14.61 2.30 -10.07
C ARG A 165 14.17 3.66 -9.55
N THR A 166 14.44 3.96 -8.29
CA THR A 166 14.20 5.29 -7.70
C THR A 166 15.42 6.20 -7.79
N GLN A 167 16.54 5.70 -8.34
CA GLN A 167 17.79 6.44 -8.47
C GLN A 167 18.28 7.03 -7.13
N GLY A 168 18.06 6.31 -6.04
CA GLY A 168 18.43 6.76 -4.70
C GLY A 168 17.56 7.88 -4.12
N ALA A 169 16.44 8.22 -4.74
CA ALA A 169 15.51 9.25 -4.21
C ALA A 169 14.88 8.88 -2.87
N ILE A 170 14.91 7.61 -2.49
CA ILE A 170 14.43 7.11 -1.20
C ILE A 170 15.45 6.22 -0.52
N SER A 171 15.49 6.27 0.81
CA SER A 171 16.41 5.48 1.66
C SER A 171 15.61 4.45 2.46
N PHE A 172 16.16 3.24 2.57
CA PHE A 172 15.60 2.18 3.40
C PHE A 172 15.65 2.56 4.88
N VAL A 173 14.57 2.29 5.60
CA VAL A 173 14.46 2.51 7.04
C VAL A 173 14.46 1.17 7.77
N GLU A 174 13.44 0.34 7.50
CA GLU A 174 13.27 -0.95 8.17
C GLU A 174 12.41 -1.92 7.35
N ARG A 175 12.45 -3.20 7.68
CA ARG A 175 11.43 -4.18 7.36
C ARG A 175 10.49 -4.32 8.55
N LEU A 176 9.20 -4.21 8.33
CA LEU A 176 8.22 -4.47 9.38
C LEU A 176 8.25 -5.94 9.77
N ALA A 177 8.20 -6.20 11.07
CA ALA A 177 8.13 -7.57 11.58
C ALA A 177 6.86 -8.29 11.08
N PRO A 178 6.89 -9.61 10.92
CA PRO A 178 5.71 -10.40 10.64
C PRO A 178 4.61 -10.16 11.68
N THR A 179 3.36 -10.24 11.22
CA THR A 179 2.22 -10.18 12.14
C THR A 179 2.20 -11.41 13.05
N ASP A 180 1.89 -11.20 14.33
CA ASP A 180 1.78 -12.28 15.30
C ASP A 180 0.83 -13.39 14.82
N GLY A 181 1.28 -14.64 14.93
CA GLY A 181 0.57 -15.81 14.41
C GLY A 181 0.88 -16.17 12.95
N PHE A 182 1.62 -15.33 12.21
CA PHE A 182 2.13 -15.63 10.87
C PHE A 182 3.63 -15.93 10.96
N ILE A 183 3.96 -17.21 11.08
CA ILE A 183 5.35 -17.65 11.22
C ILE A 183 6.01 -17.64 9.84
N GLU A 184 7.10 -16.90 9.69
CA GLU A 184 7.96 -16.96 8.52
C GLU A 184 8.95 -18.12 8.67
N VAL A 185 8.84 -19.11 7.80
CA VAL A 185 9.81 -20.24 7.74
C VAL A 185 11.08 -19.79 7.01
N ASP A 186 10.91 -18.94 6.02
CA ASP A 186 11.98 -18.35 5.20
C ASP A 186 11.64 -16.89 4.93
N SER A 187 12.39 -15.98 5.52
CA SER A 187 12.15 -14.54 5.41
C SER A 187 12.29 -14.02 3.99
N ASP A 188 13.14 -14.64 3.16
CA ASP A 188 13.31 -14.24 1.76
C ASP A 188 12.14 -14.65 0.88
N ARG A 189 11.43 -15.71 1.25
CA ARG A 189 10.26 -16.20 0.51
C ARG A 189 8.94 -15.66 1.03
N SER A 190 8.96 -15.02 2.19
CA SER A 190 7.79 -14.46 2.87
C SER A 190 7.42 -13.07 2.33
N LEU A 191 6.33 -12.52 2.85
CA LEU A 191 5.90 -11.15 2.59
C LEU A 191 6.98 -10.15 3.01
N LYS A 192 7.38 -9.25 2.12
CA LYS A 192 8.25 -8.13 2.41
C LYS A 192 7.41 -6.88 2.54
N ALA A 193 7.42 -6.26 3.70
CA ALA A 193 6.81 -4.97 3.98
C ALA A 193 7.94 -4.01 4.40
N LEU A 194 8.45 -3.26 3.44
CA LEU A 194 9.64 -2.43 3.61
C LEU A 194 9.27 -0.95 3.75
N VAL A 195 9.78 -0.30 4.78
CA VAL A 195 9.61 1.12 5.03
C VAL A 195 10.79 1.88 4.41
N TYR A 196 10.47 2.91 3.69
CA TYR A 196 11.40 3.86 3.09
C TYR A 196 11.01 5.29 3.48
N LYS A 197 11.94 6.22 3.32
CA LYS A 197 11.70 7.66 3.39
C LYS A 197 12.43 8.37 2.27
N THR A 198 12.01 9.58 1.92
CA THR A 198 12.78 10.42 0.99
C THR A 198 14.22 10.54 1.47
N ALA A 199 15.18 10.39 0.55
CA ALA A 199 16.59 10.58 0.84
C ALA A 199 16.87 12.08 1.04
N ASN A 200 17.68 12.38 2.03
CA ASN A 200 18.15 13.75 2.31
C ASN A 200 19.22 14.16 1.30
#